data_4b15dea977b3c6b483dfb08d20ea4e17
#
_entry.id   4b15dea977b3c6b483dfb08d20ea4e17
#
_cell.length_a   1.000
_cell.length_b   1.000
_cell.length_c   1.000
_cell.angle_alpha   90.00
_cell.angle_beta   90.00
_cell.angle_gamma   90.00
#
_symmetry.space_group_name_H-M   'P 1'
#
loop_
_entity.id
_entity.type
_entity.pdbx_description
1 polymer ?
#
loop_
_entity_poly.entity_id
_entity_poly.type
_entity_poly.pdbx_seq_one_letter_code
_entity_poly.pdbx_strand_id
1 'polypeptide(L)'
;MNVMEQIRAWADDVSARRPAGFLGAVMLIVVTMLLNALLQSASAQPCPDVEVVFARGTGEPPGVGNVGQAFVDALRWQLMGRSVGVYAVNYPASNDFDGGRGFIRTVVEGVRDTDVRLEFMATACPNTKIVLGGYSQGAVVAGFATSSVAPEGLAAESAPAPLAPAAVDHVAAVALFGTPSGPSMLKYGAPAVVVGPLFAAKTIELCAPGDLVCMSPPVSGPIDAHIQYPFNGMAGEAAAFAAARLLYS
;
A
#
# COMPACT_ATOMS: atom_id res chain seq x y z
N MET A 1 16.37 77.74 14.71
CA MET A 1 16.45 76.27 14.46
C MET A 1 15.16 75.87 13.79
N ASN A 2 15.26 75.41 12.54
CA ASN A 2 14.10 75.15 11.71
C ASN A 2 13.46 73.80 12.07
N VAL A 3 12.14 73.70 12.02
CA VAL A 3 11.37 72.47 12.34
C VAL A 3 11.92 71.21 11.64
N MET A 4 12.46 71.37 10.45
CA MET A 4 13.10 70.30 9.65
C MET A 4 14.39 69.75 10.33
N GLU A 5 15.16 70.62 11.03
CA GLU A 5 16.36 70.17 11.76
C GLU A 5 15.99 69.41 13.06
N GLN A 6 14.89 69.77 13.70
CA GLN A 6 14.40 69.04 14.87
C GLN A 6 13.86 67.68 14.50
N ILE A 7 13.17 67.53 13.34
CA ILE A 7 12.68 66.25 12.85
C ILE A 7 13.84 65.34 12.47
N ARG A 8 14.89 65.84 11.84
CA ARG A 8 16.08 65.05 11.49
C ARG A 8 16.80 64.59 12.75
N ALA A 9 17.04 65.46 13.74
CA ALA A 9 17.70 65.09 14.98
C ALA A 9 16.91 64.04 15.78
N TRP A 10 15.57 64.10 15.73
CA TRP A 10 14.72 63.07 16.35
C TRP A 10 14.76 61.72 15.59
N ALA A 11 14.78 61.78 14.27
CA ALA A 11 14.86 60.56 13.43
C ALA A 11 16.22 59.84 13.61
N ASP A 12 17.32 60.60 13.75
CA ASP A 12 18.65 60.05 13.99
C ASP A 12 18.78 59.44 15.38
N ASP A 13 18.15 60.06 16.41
CA ASP A 13 18.15 59.55 17.80
C ASP A 13 17.32 58.26 17.93
N VAL A 14 16.21 58.14 17.22
CA VAL A 14 15.37 56.93 17.20
C VAL A 14 16.06 55.79 16.45
N SER A 15 16.82 56.06 15.36
CA SER A 15 17.55 55.04 14.64
C SER A 15 18.80 54.52 15.38
N ALA A 16 19.43 55.37 16.22
CA ALA A 16 20.61 55.00 17.01
C ALA A 16 20.29 54.16 18.24
N ARG A 17 19.02 54.10 18.69
CA ARG A 17 18.60 53.37 19.90
C ARG A 17 17.97 52.01 19.62
N ARG A 18 17.98 51.52 18.40
CA ARG A 18 17.55 50.15 18.11
C ARG A 18 18.65 49.18 18.56
N PRO A 19 18.47 48.43 19.63
CA PRO A 19 19.46 47.45 20.03
C PRO A 19 19.45 46.33 18.95
N ALA A 20 20.54 46.23 18.23
CA ALA A 20 20.73 45.19 17.20
C ALA A 20 20.49 43.75 17.73
N GLY A 21 20.52 43.60 19.06
CA GLY A 21 20.19 42.34 19.75
C GLY A 21 18.70 41.98 19.75
N PHE A 22 17.77 42.97 19.67
CA PHE A 22 16.33 42.65 19.76
C PHE A 22 15.79 42.01 18.49
N LEU A 23 16.23 42.46 17.32
CA LEU A 23 15.86 41.87 16.03
C LEU A 23 16.46 40.46 15.83
N GLY A 24 17.69 40.27 16.32
CA GLY A 24 18.34 38.95 16.29
C GLY A 24 17.65 37.93 17.21
N ALA A 25 17.25 38.37 18.43
CA ALA A 25 16.56 37.52 19.38
C ALA A 25 15.15 37.11 18.90
N VAL A 26 14.39 38.05 18.31
CA VAL A 26 13.07 37.78 17.75
C VAL A 26 13.17 36.83 16.53
N MET A 27 14.16 37.02 15.65
CA MET A 27 14.39 36.16 14.49
C MET A 27 14.79 34.75 14.94
N LEU A 28 15.63 34.61 15.97
CA LEU A 28 16.02 33.31 16.53
C LEU A 28 14.81 32.56 17.12
N ILE A 29 13.95 33.27 17.85
CA ILE A 29 12.74 32.70 18.45
C ILE A 29 11.76 32.26 17.37
N VAL A 30 11.57 33.04 16.30
CA VAL A 30 10.69 32.67 15.17
C VAL A 30 11.25 31.47 14.42
N VAL A 31 12.55 31.42 14.15
CA VAL A 31 13.19 30.28 13.48
C VAL A 31 13.11 29.01 14.32
N THR A 32 13.33 29.13 15.66
CA THR A 32 13.21 27.95 16.55
C THR A 32 11.76 27.48 16.68
N MET A 33 10.78 28.38 16.70
CA MET A 33 9.36 28.01 16.69
C MET A 33 8.94 27.35 15.38
N LEU A 34 9.42 27.85 14.23
CA LEU A 34 9.18 27.24 12.91
C LEU A 34 9.86 25.89 12.78
N LEU A 35 11.11 25.73 13.25
CA LEU A 35 11.77 24.43 13.28
C LEU A 35 11.04 23.43 14.19
N ASN A 36 10.61 23.84 15.37
CA ASN A 36 9.84 22.98 16.26
C ASN A 36 8.47 22.62 15.67
N ALA A 37 7.80 23.54 14.97
CA ALA A 37 6.54 23.25 14.26
C ALA A 37 6.76 22.25 13.11
N LEU A 38 7.85 22.35 12.37
CA LEU A 38 8.23 21.40 11.32
C LEU A 38 8.60 20.02 11.89
N LEU A 39 9.28 19.98 13.03
CA LEU A 39 9.61 18.72 13.73
C LEU A 39 8.37 18.06 14.35
N GLN A 40 7.40 18.84 14.83
CA GLN A 40 6.13 18.32 15.35
C GLN A 40 5.18 17.82 14.24
N SER A 41 5.32 18.30 13.01
CA SER A 41 4.53 17.82 11.87
C SER A 41 4.93 16.42 11.37
N ALA A 42 6.06 15.91 11.85
CA ALA A 42 6.50 14.52 11.65
C ALA A 42 6.13 13.63 12.85
N SER A 43 4.96 13.85 13.47
CA SER A 43 4.42 12.83 14.37
C SER A 43 4.09 11.62 13.51
N ALA A 44 4.94 10.59 13.60
CA ALA A 44 4.66 9.30 13.01
C ALA A 44 3.24 8.90 13.44
N GLN A 45 2.35 8.64 12.46
CA GLN A 45 1.03 8.11 12.81
C GLN A 45 1.24 6.88 13.69
N PRO A 46 0.51 6.77 14.81
CA PRO A 46 0.66 5.60 15.66
C PRO A 46 0.41 4.35 14.83
N CYS A 47 1.24 3.32 15.03
CA CYS A 47 1.10 2.05 14.35
C CYS A 47 -0.31 1.50 14.56
N PRO A 48 -1.04 1.10 13.51
CA PRO A 48 -2.35 0.47 13.66
C PRO A 48 -2.19 -0.95 14.25
N ASP A 49 -3.26 -1.49 14.85
CA ASP A 49 -3.27 -2.89 15.28
C ASP A 49 -3.15 -3.85 14.08
N VAL A 50 -3.78 -3.46 12.96
CA VAL A 50 -3.78 -4.21 11.70
C VAL A 50 -3.54 -3.24 10.55
N GLU A 51 -2.73 -3.62 9.57
CA GLU A 51 -2.64 -2.92 8.30
C GLU A 51 -3.05 -3.82 7.15
N VAL A 52 -3.96 -3.33 6.32
CA VAL A 52 -4.28 -3.95 5.03
C VAL A 52 -3.37 -3.36 3.96
N VAL A 53 -2.52 -4.19 3.36
CA VAL A 53 -1.72 -3.85 2.17
C VAL A 53 -2.43 -4.44 0.97
N PHE A 54 -2.95 -3.61 0.07
CA PHE A 54 -3.82 -4.10 -1.01
C PHE A 54 -3.44 -3.54 -2.38
N ALA A 55 -3.29 -4.45 -3.34
CA ALA A 55 -3.03 -4.13 -4.73
C ALA A 55 -4.34 -4.16 -5.54
N ARG A 56 -4.69 -3.04 -6.16
CA ARG A 56 -5.91 -2.88 -6.97
C ARG A 56 -5.85 -3.66 -8.29
N GLY A 57 -6.97 -3.78 -8.97
CA GLY A 57 -7.05 -4.40 -10.30
C GLY A 57 -6.57 -3.49 -11.43
N THR A 58 -6.43 -4.07 -12.62
CA THR A 58 -6.02 -3.39 -13.85
C THR A 58 -6.91 -2.18 -14.15
N GLY A 59 -6.29 -1.04 -14.43
CA GLY A 59 -6.97 0.19 -14.85
C GLY A 59 -7.78 0.88 -13.76
N GLU A 60 -7.83 0.35 -12.53
CA GLU A 60 -8.45 1.06 -11.42
C GLU A 60 -7.62 2.30 -11.03
N PRO A 61 -8.28 3.41 -10.62
CA PRO A 61 -7.58 4.60 -10.17
C PRO A 61 -6.74 4.34 -8.91
N PRO A 62 -5.74 5.19 -8.60
CA PRO A 62 -4.93 5.06 -7.39
C PRO A 62 -5.78 4.89 -6.12
N GLY A 63 -5.38 3.95 -5.29
CA GLY A 63 -6.11 3.48 -4.11
C GLY A 63 -6.13 1.96 -4.05
N VAL A 64 -6.99 1.40 -3.20
CA VAL A 64 -7.16 -0.06 -3.07
C VAL A 64 -8.15 -0.65 -4.08
N GLY A 65 -8.78 0.17 -4.92
CA GLY A 65 -9.82 -0.24 -5.86
C GLY A 65 -11.14 -0.64 -5.17
N ASN A 66 -12.14 -0.99 -5.99
CA ASN A 66 -13.47 -1.29 -5.48
C ASN A 66 -13.52 -2.57 -4.64
N VAL A 67 -12.81 -3.61 -5.07
CA VAL A 67 -12.74 -4.89 -4.34
C VAL A 67 -11.99 -4.71 -3.03
N GLY A 68 -10.85 -4.00 -3.07
CA GLY A 68 -10.08 -3.71 -1.87
C GLY A 68 -10.85 -2.86 -0.86
N GLN A 69 -11.63 -1.87 -1.32
CA GLN A 69 -12.47 -1.07 -0.43
C GLN A 69 -13.54 -1.92 0.25
N ALA A 70 -14.26 -2.76 -0.50
CA ALA A 70 -15.27 -3.64 0.06
C ALA A 70 -14.66 -4.62 1.09
N PHE A 71 -13.49 -5.16 0.81
CA PHE A 71 -12.75 -6.01 1.73
C PHE A 71 -12.33 -5.27 3.01
N VAL A 72 -11.75 -4.08 2.89
CA VAL A 72 -11.34 -3.24 4.03
C VAL A 72 -12.53 -2.91 4.92
N ASP A 73 -13.65 -2.52 4.33
CA ASP A 73 -14.85 -2.16 5.09
C ASP A 73 -15.43 -3.38 5.83
N ALA A 74 -15.46 -4.55 5.17
CA ALA A 74 -15.88 -5.80 5.80
C ALA A 74 -14.93 -6.21 6.95
N LEU A 75 -13.61 -6.03 6.77
CA LEU A 75 -12.62 -6.36 7.80
C LEU A 75 -12.73 -5.42 9.00
N ARG A 76 -12.90 -4.12 8.78
CA ARG A 76 -13.11 -3.13 9.84
C ARG A 76 -14.35 -3.45 10.67
N TRP A 77 -15.43 -3.88 10.01
CA TRP A 77 -16.64 -4.32 10.68
C TRP A 77 -16.41 -5.53 11.59
N GLN A 78 -15.61 -6.49 11.15
CA GLN A 78 -15.32 -7.70 11.94
C GLN A 78 -14.31 -7.47 13.05
N LEU A 79 -13.44 -6.46 12.91
CA LEU A 79 -12.43 -6.10 13.88
C LEU A 79 -12.81 -4.88 14.71
N MET A 80 -14.10 -4.68 15.00
CA MET A 80 -14.57 -3.57 15.83
C MET A 80 -13.75 -3.47 17.12
N GLY A 81 -13.22 -2.25 17.39
CA GLY A 81 -12.34 -2.00 18.54
C GLY A 81 -10.84 -2.11 18.26
N ARG A 82 -10.44 -2.58 17.07
CA ARG A 82 -9.04 -2.55 16.60
C ARG A 82 -8.87 -1.48 15.52
N SER A 83 -7.74 -0.80 15.54
CA SER A 83 -7.39 0.15 14.48
C SER A 83 -6.93 -0.59 13.22
N VAL A 84 -7.53 -0.25 12.06
CA VAL A 84 -7.20 -0.84 10.77
C VAL A 84 -6.69 0.24 9.83
N GLY A 85 -5.36 0.27 9.64
CA GLY A 85 -4.67 1.05 8.63
C GLY A 85 -4.84 0.43 7.24
N VAL A 86 -4.63 1.25 6.20
CA VAL A 86 -4.70 0.80 4.81
C VAL A 86 -3.55 1.38 4.03
N TYR A 87 -2.80 0.52 3.36
CA TYR A 87 -1.79 0.88 2.39
C TYR A 87 -2.22 0.39 1.01
N ALA A 88 -2.46 1.32 0.11
CA ALA A 88 -2.70 1.01 -1.29
C ALA A 88 -1.36 0.83 -1.99
N VAL A 89 -1.09 -0.36 -2.53
CA VAL A 89 0.15 -0.64 -3.27
C VAL A 89 0.30 0.37 -4.40
N ASN A 90 1.43 1.07 -4.39
CA ASN A 90 1.72 2.12 -5.35
C ASN A 90 2.38 1.52 -6.61
N TYR A 91 1.56 1.21 -7.59
CA TYR A 91 2.00 0.67 -8.87
C TYR A 91 1.09 1.14 -10.01
N PRO A 92 1.51 1.04 -11.29
CA PRO A 92 0.73 1.58 -12.41
C PRO A 92 -0.64 0.93 -12.58
N ALA A 93 -0.80 -0.36 -12.26
CA ALA A 93 -1.99 -1.17 -12.58
C ALA A 93 -2.40 -1.01 -14.07
N SER A 94 -1.40 -0.96 -14.95
CA SER A 94 -1.56 -0.61 -16.36
C SER A 94 -2.42 -1.64 -17.10
N ASN A 95 -3.24 -1.16 -18.02
CA ASN A 95 -3.94 -1.95 -19.01
C ASN A 95 -3.18 -2.06 -20.34
N ASP A 96 -1.99 -1.47 -20.42
CA ASP A 96 -1.07 -1.64 -21.54
C ASP A 96 -0.30 -2.95 -21.37
N PHE A 97 -0.77 -3.98 -22.04
CA PHE A 97 -0.16 -5.30 -21.92
C PHE A 97 0.97 -5.55 -22.93
N ASP A 98 1.16 -4.70 -23.94
CA ASP A 98 2.27 -4.70 -24.93
C ASP A 98 2.92 -6.08 -25.14
N GLY A 99 2.18 -7.04 -25.64
CA GLY A 99 2.65 -8.43 -25.85
C GLY A 99 3.12 -9.13 -24.56
N GLY A 100 2.56 -8.76 -23.40
CA GLY A 100 2.87 -9.32 -22.08
C GLY A 100 3.95 -8.56 -21.30
N ARG A 101 4.85 -7.83 -21.95
CA ARG A 101 5.94 -7.10 -21.28
C ARG A 101 5.43 -5.97 -20.40
N GLY A 102 4.40 -5.26 -20.85
CA GLY A 102 3.72 -4.22 -20.05
C GLY A 102 3.11 -4.79 -18.78
N PHE A 103 2.45 -5.94 -18.89
CA PHE A 103 1.87 -6.65 -17.75
C PHE A 103 2.95 -7.04 -16.72
N ILE A 104 4.01 -7.71 -17.14
CA ILE A 104 5.09 -8.16 -16.25
C ILE A 104 5.73 -6.97 -15.55
N ARG A 105 6.03 -5.89 -16.28
CA ARG A 105 6.66 -4.69 -15.70
C ARG A 105 5.81 -4.07 -14.60
N THR A 106 4.51 -3.85 -14.85
CA THR A 106 3.63 -3.25 -13.85
C THR A 106 3.46 -4.16 -12.62
N VAL A 107 3.40 -5.48 -12.80
CA VAL A 107 3.37 -6.44 -11.69
C VAL A 107 4.65 -6.38 -10.86
N VAL A 108 5.82 -6.37 -11.47
CA VAL A 108 7.12 -6.30 -10.77
C VAL A 108 7.23 -5.01 -9.95
N GLU A 109 6.77 -3.87 -10.49
CA GLU A 109 6.73 -2.61 -9.73
C GLU A 109 5.82 -2.74 -8.49
N GLY A 110 4.65 -3.37 -8.64
CA GLY A 110 3.73 -3.63 -7.54
C GLY A 110 4.31 -4.57 -6.47
N VAL A 111 5.00 -5.64 -6.88
CA VAL A 111 5.65 -6.56 -5.94
C VAL A 111 6.73 -5.82 -5.14
N ARG A 112 7.58 -5.03 -5.79
CA ARG A 112 8.62 -4.25 -5.10
C ARG A 112 8.06 -3.26 -4.09
N ASP A 113 7.00 -2.55 -4.43
CA ASP A 113 6.35 -1.61 -3.51
C ASP A 113 5.72 -2.36 -2.32
N THR A 114 5.11 -3.53 -2.59
CA THR A 114 4.57 -4.42 -1.55
C THR A 114 5.67 -4.88 -0.60
N ASP A 115 6.78 -5.40 -1.11
CA ASP A 115 7.89 -5.91 -0.31
C ASP A 115 8.50 -4.81 0.56
N VAL A 116 8.77 -3.63 -0.02
CA VAL A 116 9.26 -2.46 0.73
C VAL A 116 8.29 -2.09 1.87
N ARG A 117 6.98 -2.13 1.62
CA ARG A 117 5.99 -1.84 2.67
C ARG A 117 5.99 -2.87 3.77
N LEU A 118 6.02 -4.15 3.44
CA LEU A 118 6.05 -5.25 4.41
C LEU A 118 7.30 -5.18 5.30
N GLU A 119 8.48 -4.96 4.71
CA GLU A 119 9.74 -4.82 5.44
C GLU A 119 9.78 -3.56 6.32
N PHE A 120 9.24 -2.45 5.81
CA PHE A 120 9.08 -1.23 6.60
C PHE A 120 8.20 -1.46 7.82
N MET A 121 7.05 -2.11 7.66
CA MET A 121 6.13 -2.38 8.76
C MET A 121 6.73 -3.34 9.79
N ALA A 122 7.48 -4.34 9.37
CA ALA A 122 8.16 -5.27 10.27
C ALA A 122 9.17 -4.57 11.19
N THR A 123 9.79 -3.47 10.71
CA THR A 123 10.76 -2.68 11.49
C THR A 123 10.13 -1.54 12.27
N ALA A 124 9.28 -0.75 11.61
CA ALA A 124 8.73 0.48 12.17
C ALA A 124 7.53 0.25 13.09
N CYS A 125 6.77 -0.84 12.85
CA CYS A 125 5.54 -1.17 13.58
C CYS A 125 5.53 -2.66 13.99
N PRO A 126 6.42 -3.11 14.87
CA PRO A 126 6.65 -4.54 15.15
C PRO A 126 5.45 -5.27 15.76
N ASN A 127 4.46 -4.57 16.27
CA ASN A 127 3.24 -5.17 16.82
C ASN A 127 2.05 -5.14 15.84
N THR A 128 2.18 -4.45 14.69
CA THR A 128 1.13 -4.41 13.67
C THR A 128 1.08 -5.73 12.92
N LYS A 129 -0.11 -6.32 12.81
CA LYS A 129 -0.33 -7.48 11.93
C LYS A 129 -0.76 -7.02 10.55
N ILE A 130 -0.25 -7.68 9.52
CA ILE A 130 -0.54 -7.32 8.13
C ILE A 130 -1.53 -8.31 7.54
N VAL A 131 -2.49 -7.77 6.79
CA VAL A 131 -3.33 -8.52 5.86
C VAL A 131 -2.98 -8.07 4.46
N LEU A 132 -2.31 -8.95 3.71
CA LEU A 132 -1.95 -8.71 2.32
C LEU A 132 -3.13 -9.09 1.42
N GLY A 133 -3.42 -8.31 0.42
CA GLY A 133 -4.49 -8.65 -0.52
C GLY A 133 -4.29 -8.08 -1.91
N GLY A 134 -5.09 -8.59 -2.85
CA GLY A 134 -5.09 -8.06 -4.20
C GLY A 134 -6.26 -8.59 -5.03
N TYR A 135 -6.59 -7.84 -6.08
CA TYR A 135 -7.64 -8.20 -7.01
C TYR A 135 -7.11 -8.26 -8.44
N SER A 136 -7.43 -9.33 -9.19
CA SER A 136 -7.06 -9.49 -10.61
C SER A 136 -5.54 -9.33 -10.80
N GLN A 137 -5.06 -8.34 -11.53
CA GLN A 137 -3.63 -8.03 -11.65
C GLN A 137 -2.99 -7.78 -10.26
N GLY A 138 -3.71 -7.13 -9.34
CA GLY A 138 -3.26 -6.95 -7.97
C GLY A 138 -3.16 -8.26 -7.18
N ALA A 139 -3.99 -9.26 -7.50
CA ALA A 139 -3.84 -10.59 -6.92
C ALA A 139 -2.58 -11.29 -7.44
N VAL A 140 -2.15 -11.01 -8.68
CA VAL A 140 -0.84 -11.46 -9.18
C VAL A 140 0.29 -10.77 -8.41
N VAL A 141 0.18 -9.46 -8.15
CA VAL A 141 1.16 -8.72 -7.33
C VAL A 141 1.28 -9.34 -5.95
N ALA A 142 0.18 -9.46 -5.21
CA ALA A 142 0.17 -10.02 -3.86
C ALA A 142 0.64 -11.50 -3.85
N GLY A 143 0.21 -12.28 -4.83
CA GLY A 143 0.63 -13.68 -4.96
C GLY A 143 2.14 -13.82 -5.20
N PHE A 144 2.73 -13.02 -6.08
CA PHE A 144 4.18 -13.06 -6.32
C PHE A 144 4.99 -12.52 -5.14
N ALA A 145 4.50 -11.53 -4.40
CA ALA A 145 5.11 -11.09 -3.15
C ALA A 145 5.16 -12.20 -2.08
N THR A 146 4.26 -13.18 -2.16
CA THR A 146 4.27 -14.36 -1.27
C THR A 146 5.12 -15.51 -1.79
N SER A 147 5.64 -15.44 -3.02
CA SER A 147 6.39 -16.54 -3.63
C SER A 147 7.77 -16.68 -2.99
N SER A 148 8.19 -17.93 -2.76
CA SER A 148 9.53 -18.24 -2.22
C SER A 148 10.63 -18.22 -3.26
N VAL A 149 10.26 -18.14 -4.53
CA VAL A 149 11.18 -18.12 -5.67
C VAL A 149 10.74 -17.04 -6.67
N ALA A 150 11.71 -16.44 -7.34
CA ALA A 150 11.40 -15.52 -8.41
C ALA A 150 10.58 -16.23 -9.49
N PRO A 151 9.50 -15.61 -10.01
CA PRO A 151 8.72 -16.20 -11.08
C PRO A 151 9.59 -16.50 -12.31
N GLU A 152 9.44 -17.70 -12.88
CA GLU A 152 10.15 -18.08 -14.10
C GLU A 152 9.85 -17.09 -15.24
N GLY A 153 10.86 -16.76 -16.03
CA GLY A 153 10.74 -15.81 -17.14
C GLY A 153 10.96 -14.35 -16.76
N LEU A 154 11.09 -14.01 -15.48
CA LEU A 154 11.64 -12.72 -15.08
C LEU A 154 13.17 -12.78 -15.14
N ALA A 155 13.78 -11.76 -15.76
CA ALA A 155 15.24 -11.62 -15.68
C ALA A 155 15.65 -11.52 -14.21
N ALA A 156 16.69 -12.24 -13.80
CA ALA A 156 17.14 -12.31 -12.40
C ALA A 156 17.34 -10.92 -11.76
N GLU A 157 17.78 -9.94 -12.56
CA GLU A 157 17.97 -8.54 -12.15
C GLU A 157 16.64 -7.79 -11.89
N SER A 158 15.54 -8.29 -12.44
CA SER A 158 14.19 -7.70 -12.30
C SER A 158 13.33 -8.44 -11.28
N ALA A 159 13.72 -9.65 -10.91
CA ALA A 159 12.97 -10.48 -9.98
C ALA A 159 13.06 -9.90 -8.57
N PRO A 160 11.93 -9.70 -7.86
CA PRO A 160 11.95 -9.35 -6.45
C PRO A 160 12.67 -10.44 -5.64
N ALA A 161 13.43 -10.03 -4.62
CA ALA A 161 14.01 -10.96 -3.68
C ALA A 161 12.91 -11.57 -2.79
N PRO A 162 13.06 -12.82 -2.30
CA PRO A 162 12.14 -13.34 -1.31
C PRO A 162 12.09 -12.46 -0.06
N LEU A 163 10.89 -12.30 0.52
CA LEU A 163 10.69 -11.52 1.74
C LEU A 163 11.55 -12.04 2.89
N ALA A 164 12.08 -11.11 3.69
CA ALA A 164 12.79 -11.45 4.91
C ALA A 164 11.87 -12.19 5.90
N PRO A 165 12.37 -13.16 6.68
CA PRO A 165 11.55 -13.93 7.62
C PRO A 165 10.72 -13.06 8.58
N ALA A 166 11.29 -11.98 9.08
CA ALA A 166 10.57 -11.02 9.93
C ALA A 166 9.33 -10.43 9.24
N ALA A 167 9.41 -10.06 7.95
CA ALA A 167 8.26 -9.55 7.20
C ALA A 167 7.20 -10.65 6.97
N VAL A 168 7.63 -11.89 6.73
CA VAL A 168 6.73 -13.04 6.59
C VAL A 168 5.90 -13.27 7.86
N ASP A 169 6.52 -13.15 9.04
CA ASP A 169 5.86 -13.37 10.34
C ASP A 169 4.84 -12.27 10.68
N HIS A 170 5.00 -11.07 10.11
CA HIS A 170 4.03 -9.98 10.25
C HIS A 170 2.76 -10.20 9.44
N VAL A 171 2.81 -10.96 8.33
CA VAL A 171 1.64 -11.23 7.50
C VAL A 171 0.80 -12.33 8.16
N ALA A 172 -0.34 -11.95 8.73
CA ALA A 172 -1.29 -12.84 9.38
C ALA A 172 -2.22 -13.54 8.38
N ALA A 173 -2.60 -12.86 7.29
CA ALA A 173 -3.48 -13.42 6.26
C ALA A 173 -3.15 -12.84 4.87
N VAL A 174 -3.50 -13.62 3.84
CA VAL A 174 -3.44 -13.21 2.44
C VAL A 174 -4.81 -13.46 1.81
N ALA A 175 -5.36 -12.46 1.09
CA ALA A 175 -6.66 -12.53 0.43
C ALA A 175 -6.51 -12.19 -1.07
N LEU A 176 -6.67 -13.19 -1.94
CA LEU A 176 -6.53 -13.06 -3.38
C LEU A 176 -7.89 -13.19 -4.06
N PHE A 177 -8.29 -12.15 -4.81
CA PHE A 177 -9.57 -12.10 -5.50
C PHE A 177 -9.38 -12.18 -7.01
N GLY A 178 -10.01 -13.14 -7.67
CA GLY A 178 -9.97 -13.29 -9.12
C GLY A 178 -8.55 -13.40 -9.69
N THR A 179 -7.67 -14.12 -9.00
CA THR A 179 -6.29 -14.37 -9.46
C THR A 179 -6.32 -15.02 -10.86
N PRO A 180 -5.66 -14.42 -11.86
CA PRO A 180 -5.63 -15.01 -13.20
C PRO A 180 -5.12 -16.45 -13.16
N SER A 181 -5.89 -17.36 -13.77
CA SER A 181 -5.51 -18.78 -13.91
C SER A 181 -4.23 -18.95 -14.74
N GLY A 182 -3.55 -20.09 -14.60
CA GLY A 182 -2.36 -20.39 -15.39
C GLY A 182 -2.54 -20.16 -16.89
N PRO A 183 -3.61 -20.65 -17.52
CA PRO A 183 -3.90 -20.35 -18.94
C PRO A 183 -4.10 -18.84 -19.22
N SER A 184 -4.68 -18.10 -18.29
CA SER A 184 -4.82 -16.63 -18.40
C SER A 184 -3.47 -15.93 -18.30
N MET A 185 -2.61 -16.35 -17.38
CA MET A 185 -1.25 -15.81 -17.23
C MET A 185 -0.38 -16.06 -18.46
N LEU A 186 -0.49 -17.24 -19.08
CA LEU A 186 0.26 -17.57 -20.31
C LEU A 186 -0.06 -16.62 -21.47
N LYS A 187 -1.28 -16.07 -21.56
CA LYS A 187 -1.64 -15.06 -22.57
C LYS A 187 -0.80 -13.79 -22.44
N TYR A 188 -0.32 -13.51 -21.25
CA TYR A 188 0.53 -12.35 -20.94
C TYR A 188 2.02 -12.71 -20.88
N GLY A 189 2.40 -13.94 -21.29
CA GLY A 189 3.78 -14.41 -21.23
C GLY A 189 4.33 -14.49 -19.81
N ALA A 190 3.44 -14.64 -18.81
CA ALA A 190 3.79 -14.68 -17.40
C ALA A 190 3.55 -16.08 -16.82
N PRO A 191 4.35 -16.51 -15.82
CA PRO A 191 4.13 -17.76 -15.12
C PRO A 191 2.86 -17.72 -14.28
N ALA A 192 2.31 -18.89 -13.95
CA ALA A 192 1.20 -18.98 -13.00
C ALA A 192 1.61 -18.45 -11.61
N VAL A 193 0.66 -17.86 -10.91
CA VAL A 193 0.86 -17.45 -9.52
C VAL A 193 0.94 -18.71 -8.64
N VAL A 194 1.99 -18.79 -7.84
CA VAL A 194 2.17 -19.86 -6.86
C VAL A 194 2.47 -19.21 -5.51
N VAL A 195 1.53 -19.37 -4.57
CA VAL A 195 1.71 -18.91 -3.19
C VAL A 195 2.79 -19.76 -2.52
N GLY A 196 3.78 -19.11 -1.92
CA GLY A 196 4.87 -19.80 -1.24
C GLY A 196 4.41 -20.57 -0.01
N PRO A 197 5.14 -21.63 0.39
CA PRO A 197 4.72 -22.55 1.46
C PRO A 197 4.53 -21.85 2.81
N LEU A 198 5.26 -20.77 3.09
CA LEU A 198 5.14 -19.99 4.33
C LEU A 198 3.81 -19.18 4.41
N PHE A 199 3.14 -19.01 3.27
CA PHE A 199 1.88 -18.28 3.18
C PHE A 199 0.68 -19.20 2.90
N ALA A 200 0.88 -20.42 2.42
CA ALA A 200 -0.19 -21.32 1.96
C ALA A 200 -1.31 -21.49 3.01
N ALA A 201 -0.94 -21.74 4.27
CA ALA A 201 -1.92 -21.95 5.35
C ALA A 201 -2.68 -20.67 5.77
N LYS A 202 -2.18 -19.52 5.39
CA LYS A 202 -2.76 -18.20 5.71
C LYS A 202 -3.28 -17.44 4.49
N THR A 203 -3.49 -18.15 3.38
CA THR A 203 -4.03 -17.59 2.13
C THR A 203 -5.43 -18.11 1.85
N ILE A 204 -6.32 -17.21 1.44
CA ILE A 204 -7.59 -17.53 0.80
C ILE A 204 -7.56 -17.02 -0.63
N GLU A 205 -7.90 -17.90 -1.58
CA GLU A 205 -8.04 -17.56 -3.00
C GLU A 205 -9.52 -17.66 -3.39
N LEU A 206 -10.09 -16.57 -3.87
CA LEU A 206 -11.49 -16.45 -4.21
C LEU A 206 -11.65 -16.26 -5.72
N CYS A 207 -12.34 -17.21 -6.35
CA CYS A 207 -12.71 -17.16 -7.75
C CYS A 207 -14.24 -17.23 -7.86
N ALA A 208 -14.87 -16.14 -8.33
CA ALA A 208 -16.32 -16.09 -8.47
C ALA A 208 -16.79 -17.08 -9.55
N PRO A 209 -17.91 -17.80 -9.33
CA PRO A 209 -18.48 -18.68 -10.36
C PRO A 209 -18.73 -17.92 -11.65
N GLY A 210 -18.18 -18.42 -12.76
CA GLY A 210 -18.26 -17.77 -14.08
C GLY A 210 -17.20 -16.71 -14.36
N ASP A 211 -16.28 -16.46 -13.43
CA ASP A 211 -15.15 -15.54 -13.67
C ASP A 211 -14.15 -16.14 -14.67
N LEU A 212 -14.10 -15.53 -15.87
CA LEU A 212 -13.28 -15.99 -16.99
C LEU A 212 -11.77 -15.87 -16.75
N VAL A 213 -11.39 -15.05 -15.79
CA VAL A 213 -9.98 -14.73 -15.51
C VAL A 213 -9.36 -15.79 -14.62
N CYS A 214 -10.05 -16.20 -13.56
CA CYS A 214 -9.53 -17.13 -12.56
C CYS A 214 -9.96 -18.58 -12.75
N MET A 215 -11.06 -18.87 -13.49
CA MET A 215 -11.50 -20.24 -13.68
C MET A 215 -10.55 -21.06 -14.56
N SER A 216 -10.35 -22.32 -14.18
CA SER A 216 -9.61 -23.31 -14.96
C SER A 216 -10.35 -24.66 -14.88
N PRO A 217 -10.75 -25.27 -16.02
CA PRO A 217 -10.52 -24.80 -17.39
C PRO A 217 -11.25 -23.49 -17.71
N PRO A 218 -10.75 -22.70 -18.67
CA PRO A 218 -11.40 -21.45 -19.06
C PRO A 218 -12.85 -21.69 -19.49
N VAL A 219 -13.75 -20.85 -18.98
CA VAL A 219 -15.15 -20.82 -19.41
C VAL A 219 -15.36 -19.69 -20.42
N SER A 220 -16.44 -19.73 -21.18
CA SER A 220 -16.82 -18.67 -22.10
C SER A 220 -18.01 -17.90 -21.51
N GLY A 221 -18.01 -16.60 -21.62
CA GLY A 221 -19.08 -15.76 -21.12
C GLY A 221 -18.68 -14.29 -20.96
N PRO A 222 -19.58 -13.47 -20.46
CA PRO A 222 -19.28 -12.07 -20.15
C PRO A 222 -18.33 -11.96 -18.95
N ILE A 223 -17.55 -10.88 -18.89
CA ILE A 223 -16.62 -10.60 -17.79
C ILE A 223 -17.32 -10.21 -16.48
N ASP A 224 -18.62 -10.14 -16.47
CA ASP A 224 -19.43 -9.59 -15.36
C ASP A 224 -19.13 -10.26 -14.02
N ALA A 225 -18.83 -11.57 -14.00
CA ALA A 225 -18.47 -12.27 -12.76
C ALA A 225 -17.16 -11.75 -12.16
N HIS A 226 -16.22 -11.28 -12.99
CA HIS A 226 -14.94 -10.76 -12.53
C HIS A 226 -15.06 -9.46 -11.74
N ILE A 227 -16.11 -8.66 -11.96
CA ILE A 227 -16.34 -7.39 -11.27
C ILE A 227 -17.30 -7.49 -10.08
N GLN A 228 -17.79 -8.69 -9.73
CA GLN A 228 -18.84 -8.88 -8.72
C GLN A 228 -18.31 -9.05 -7.28
N TYR A 229 -17.01 -9.18 -7.07
CA TYR A 229 -16.43 -9.43 -5.74
C TYR A 229 -16.87 -8.44 -4.64
N PRO A 230 -17.12 -7.14 -4.92
CA PRO A 230 -17.64 -6.23 -3.93
C PRO A 230 -19.08 -6.53 -3.48
N PHE A 231 -19.85 -7.30 -4.31
CA PHE A 231 -21.31 -7.46 -4.15
C PHE A 231 -21.76 -8.90 -3.93
N ASN A 232 -20.90 -9.88 -4.18
CA ASN A 232 -21.25 -11.32 -4.14
C ASN A 232 -20.98 -12.00 -2.79
N GLY A 233 -20.60 -11.25 -1.76
CA GLY A 233 -20.29 -11.76 -0.42
C GLY A 233 -18.82 -12.18 -0.21
N MET A 234 -18.04 -12.36 -1.26
CA MET A 234 -16.64 -12.84 -1.16
C MET A 234 -15.71 -11.87 -0.42
N ALA A 235 -15.97 -10.57 -0.49
CA ALA A 235 -15.24 -9.60 0.34
C ALA A 235 -15.45 -9.85 1.85
N GLY A 236 -16.68 -10.19 2.24
CA GLY A 236 -17.02 -10.57 3.61
C GLY A 236 -16.40 -11.91 4.02
N GLU A 237 -16.38 -12.89 3.13
CA GLU A 237 -15.76 -14.21 3.34
C GLU A 237 -14.23 -14.06 3.59
N ALA A 238 -13.53 -13.30 2.74
CA ALA A 238 -12.12 -13.01 2.92
C ALA A 238 -11.85 -12.26 4.23
N ALA A 239 -12.71 -11.32 4.59
CA ALA A 239 -12.59 -10.57 5.84
C ALA A 239 -12.77 -11.49 7.07
N ALA A 240 -13.71 -12.43 7.04
CA ALA A 240 -13.91 -13.43 8.09
C ALA A 240 -12.67 -14.34 8.23
N PHE A 241 -12.13 -14.78 7.11
CA PHE A 241 -10.90 -15.57 7.08
C PHE A 241 -9.72 -14.82 7.70
N ALA A 242 -9.52 -13.55 7.33
CA ALA A 242 -8.45 -12.71 7.86
C ALA A 242 -8.66 -12.42 9.36
N ALA A 243 -9.86 -12.06 9.78
CA ALA A 243 -10.20 -11.78 11.17
C ALA A 243 -9.93 -12.99 12.08
N ALA A 244 -10.30 -14.20 11.65
CA ALA A 244 -10.01 -15.42 12.40
C ALA A 244 -8.52 -15.61 12.64
N ARG A 245 -7.65 -15.32 11.68
CA ARG A 245 -6.19 -15.43 11.83
C ARG A 245 -5.60 -14.35 12.72
N LEU A 246 -6.15 -13.15 12.66
CA LEU A 246 -5.72 -12.03 13.49
C LEU A 246 -6.05 -12.24 14.99
N LEU A 247 -7.00 -13.11 15.31
CA LEU A 247 -7.34 -13.44 16.71
C LEU A 247 -6.37 -14.43 17.33
N TYR A 248 -5.65 -15.22 16.53
CA TYR A 248 -4.77 -16.31 16.98
C TYR A 248 -3.29 -16.10 16.64
N SER A 249 -2.92 -14.90 16.14
CA SER A 249 -1.55 -14.56 15.71
C SER A 249 -0.81 -13.67 16.72
#